data_14127d9825db431b7a25bedf2573e452
#
_entry.id   14127d9825db431b7a25bedf2573e452
#
_cell.length_a   1.000
_cell.length_b   1.000
_cell.length_c   1.000
_cell.angle_alpha   90.00
_cell.angle_beta   90.00
_cell.angle_gamma   90.00
#
_symmetry.space_group_name_H-M   'P 1'
#
loop_
_entity.id
_entity.type
_entity.pdbx_description
1 polymer ?
#
loop_
_entity_poly.entity_id
_entity_poly.type
_entity_poly.pdbx_seq_one_letter_code
_entity_poly.pdbx_strand_id
1 'polypeptide(L)'
;MVVVAPQGAGRAKLWGDAAVSKPFCCGLVVGKFCPLHRGHETVIERALSNCDEVLIISYTQPEFEHCDRATRERWLTQGFPNATTLVIDNAHLAQLCQRLGFADAPTLPHNDAPDDDHRRFVAWLCRFILGKTVDAVFTSETYGDGFAQVLTAQFQQIVPNAPPVKHVCIDPGRSAVPISGTRVRLSPHENRQFLSPAVYASFVERVCILGGESSGKTTLAQTLAQHYGSVWVPEYGRELWERKNGQLVLSDMLEIGRQQWQREEELACAANRFLFCDTSALTTLFYSQAMFGSVAPELRSLAQRHYAHVMLCAPDFDFVQDGTRRDPAFRDQQHAWYVQELASRSILYTLLTGTVAQRLQQAQSCLKRGKAQ
;
A
#
# COMPACT_ATOMS: atom_id res chain seq x y z
N MET A 1 -48.26 22.46 52.81
CA MET A 1 -47.23 21.72 53.53
C MET A 1 -46.07 21.59 52.55
N VAL A 2 -45.07 22.46 52.70
CA VAL A 2 -43.89 22.54 51.84
C VAL A 2 -42.82 21.61 52.46
N VAL A 3 -42.29 20.60 51.72
CA VAL A 3 -41.16 19.82 52.18
C VAL A 3 -39.95 20.23 51.37
N VAL A 4 -38.99 20.83 52.06
CA VAL A 4 -37.70 21.30 51.62
C VAL A 4 -36.78 20.07 51.45
N ALA A 5 -36.12 19.92 50.30
CA ALA A 5 -35.06 18.96 50.06
C ALA A 5 -33.70 19.53 50.52
N PRO A 6 -32.78 18.70 51.05
CA PRO A 6 -31.48 19.19 51.50
C PRO A 6 -30.49 19.32 50.32
N GLN A 7 -29.79 20.45 50.34
CA GLN A 7 -28.60 20.71 49.52
C GLN A 7 -27.38 19.96 50.07
N GLY A 8 -26.52 19.51 49.12
CA GLY A 8 -25.12 19.42 49.42
C GLY A 8 -24.51 18.05 49.37
N ALA A 9 -23.95 17.68 48.21
CA ALA A 9 -22.73 16.90 48.18
C ALA A 9 -21.91 17.39 46.99
N GLY A 10 -20.85 18.13 47.29
CA GLY A 10 -19.87 18.61 46.33
C GLY A 10 -19.22 17.44 45.63
N ARG A 11 -19.38 17.36 44.31
CA ARG A 11 -18.54 16.51 43.48
C ARG A 11 -17.11 17.06 43.52
N ALA A 12 -16.22 16.35 44.20
CA ALA A 12 -14.80 16.52 44.10
C ALA A 12 -14.42 16.42 42.61
N LYS A 13 -13.82 17.46 42.06
CA LYS A 13 -13.12 17.41 40.77
C LYS A 13 -12.01 16.40 40.94
N LEU A 14 -12.20 15.23 40.34
CA LEU A 14 -11.14 14.27 40.11
C LEU A 14 -10.09 14.94 39.22
N TRP A 15 -8.87 14.85 39.66
CA TRP A 15 -7.61 15.31 39.11
C TRP A 15 -7.61 15.25 37.59
N GLY A 16 -7.42 16.39 36.93
CA GLY A 16 -7.08 16.44 35.52
C GLY A 16 -5.75 15.72 35.33
N ASP A 17 -5.69 14.80 34.40
CA ASP A 17 -4.44 14.29 33.88
C ASP A 17 -3.62 15.50 33.43
N ALA A 18 -2.58 15.81 34.19
CA ALA A 18 -1.58 16.77 33.79
C ALA A 18 -0.93 16.17 32.53
N ALA A 19 -1.25 16.69 31.35
CA ALA A 19 -0.59 16.31 30.13
C ALA A 19 0.92 16.49 30.36
N VAL A 20 1.64 15.38 30.42
CA VAL A 20 3.10 15.40 30.56
C VAL A 20 3.63 16.16 29.34
N SER A 21 4.19 17.36 29.56
CA SER A 21 4.77 18.14 28.47
C SER A 21 5.89 17.34 27.81
N LYS A 22 5.80 17.16 26.51
CA LYS A 22 6.85 16.44 25.77
C LYS A 22 8.13 17.27 25.74
N PRO A 23 9.30 16.64 25.71
CA PRO A 23 10.59 17.33 25.74
C PRO A 23 10.86 18.21 24.53
N PHE A 24 10.15 17.98 23.41
CA PHE A 24 10.33 18.72 22.15
C PHE A 24 8.99 19.19 21.58
N CYS A 25 8.97 20.40 20.98
CA CYS A 25 7.79 20.90 20.29
C CYS A 25 7.63 20.22 18.92
N CYS A 26 8.71 20.18 18.12
CA CYS A 26 8.66 19.63 16.77
C CYS A 26 9.86 18.72 16.48
N GLY A 27 9.59 17.45 16.22
CA GLY A 27 10.59 16.45 15.87
C GLY A 27 10.61 16.17 14.36
N LEU A 28 11.78 15.82 13.84
CA LEU A 28 11.98 15.45 12.44
C LEU A 28 12.48 14.01 12.32
N VAL A 29 11.86 13.23 11.45
CA VAL A 29 12.35 11.94 10.98
C VAL A 29 12.51 11.98 9.47
N VAL A 30 13.71 11.66 8.97
CA VAL A 30 13.98 11.62 7.52
C VAL A 30 14.45 10.23 7.14
N GLY A 31 13.90 9.70 6.05
CA GLY A 31 14.31 8.38 5.57
C GLY A 31 13.82 8.09 4.16
N LYS A 32 14.50 7.15 3.50
CA LYS A 32 14.05 6.63 2.20
C LYS A 32 12.76 5.82 2.35
N PHE A 33 12.60 5.10 3.47
CA PHE A 33 11.48 4.18 3.75
C PHE A 33 11.20 3.21 2.60
N CYS A 34 12.26 2.64 2.05
CA CYS A 34 12.20 1.73 0.91
C CYS A 34 12.70 0.32 1.29
N PRO A 35 11.77 -0.53 1.83
CA PRO A 35 10.44 -0.20 2.34
C PRO A 35 10.47 0.37 3.76
N LEU A 36 9.32 0.86 4.22
CA LEU A 36 9.07 1.12 5.63
C LEU A 36 9.14 -0.21 6.40
N HIS A 37 9.99 -0.30 7.41
CA HIS A 37 10.18 -1.51 8.21
C HIS A 37 10.21 -1.20 9.70
N ARG A 38 10.11 -2.22 10.57
CA ARG A 38 10.04 -2.08 12.03
C ARG A 38 11.12 -1.16 12.63
N GLY A 39 12.35 -1.16 12.08
CA GLY A 39 13.39 -0.24 12.53
C GLY A 39 13.04 1.24 12.29
N HIS A 40 12.42 1.56 11.16
CA HIS A 40 11.93 2.91 10.89
C HIS A 40 10.72 3.24 11.78
N GLU A 41 9.79 2.30 11.94
CA GLU A 41 8.59 2.47 12.79
C GLU A 41 9.02 2.82 14.22
N THR A 42 10.02 2.11 14.78
CA THR A 42 10.56 2.40 16.13
C THR A 42 11.09 3.84 16.27
N VAL A 43 11.80 4.35 15.26
CA VAL A 43 12.30 5.74 15.26
C VAL A 43 11.16 6.74 15.24
N ILE A 44 10.14 6.52 14.38
CA ILE A 44 8.96 7.40 14.26
C ILE A 44 8.13 7.37 15.55
N GLU A 45 7.88 6.19 16.12
CA GLU A 45 7.14 6.04 17.38
C GLU A 45 7.85 6.75 18.55
N ARG A 46 9.19 6.67 18.57
CA ARG A 46 9.98 7.41 19.57
C ARG A 46 9.85 8.92 19.37
N ALA A 47 9.87 9.41 18.14
CA ALA A 47 9.65 10.83 17.86
C ALA A 47 8.24 11.26 18.30
N LEU A 48 7.20 10.50 17.97
CA LEU A 48 5.81 10.76 18.37
C LEU A 48 5.61 10.78 19.88
N SER A 49 6.38 9.94 20.60
CA SER A 49 6.32 9.90 22.07
C SER A 49 6.99 11.11 22.74
N ASN A 50 7.96 11.76 22.07
CA ASN A 50 8.79 12.80 22.64
C ASN A 50 8.51 14.21 22.07
N CYS A 51 7.70 14.35 21.02
CA CYS A 51 7.43 15.63 20.36
C CYS A 51 5.93 15.92 20.31
N ASP A 52 5.54 17.17 20.46
CA ASP A 52 4.14 17.58 20.28
C ASP A 52 3.72 17.44 18.83
N GLU A 53 4.61 17.77 17.90
CA GLU A 53 4.45 17.56 16.46
C GLU A 53 5.62 16.75 15.90
N VAL A 54 5.35 15.90 14.89
CA VAL A 54 6.38 15.16 14.18
C VAL A 54 6.24 15.37 12.68
N LEU A 55 7.35 15.72 12.05
CA LEU A 55 7.50 15.79 10.60
C LEU A 55 8.21 14.53 10.10
N ILE A 56 7.62 13.87 9.12
CA ILE A 56 8.25 12.74 8.41
C ILE A 56 8.51 13.16 6.98
N ILE A 57 9.78 13.16 6.57
CA ILE A 57 10.18 13.51 5.19
C ILE A 57 10.76 12.28 4.51
N SER A 58 10.27 11.97 3.31
CA SER A 58 10.76 10.87 2.48
C SER A 58 10.97 11.29 1.03
N TYR A 59 12.13 10.94 0.49
CA TYR A 59 12.45 11.04 -0.94
C TYR A 59 13.51 10.03 -1.33
N THR A 60 13.53 9.69 -2.62
CA THR A 60 14.55 8.83 -3.24
C THR A 60 14.77 9.25 -4.68
N GLN A 61 16.03 9.18 -5.16
CA GLN A 61 16.40 9.43 -6.53
C GLN A 61 17.61 8.57 -6.93
N PRO A 62 17.44 7.57 -7.80
CA PRO A 62 16.18 7.08 -8.37
C PRO A 62 15.24 6.41 -7.34
N GLU A 63 13.97 6.25 -7.70
CA GLU A 63 13.03 5.49 -6.88
C GLU A 63 13.36 3.99 -6.91
N PHE A 64 13.02 3.30 -5.81
CA PHE A 64 13.17 1.85 -5.71
C PHE A 64 11.88 1.16 -6.15
N GLU A 65 12.02 0.00 -6.77
CA GLU A 65 10.90 -0.86 -7.15
C GLU A 65 9.98 -1.15 -5.94
N HIS A 66 8.68 -1.16 -6.15
CA HIS A 66 7.62 -1.29 -5.14
C HIS A 66 7.62 -0.21 -4.03
N CYS A 67 8.45 0.83 -4.15
CA CYS A 67 8.60 1.89 -3.15
C CYS A 67 8.48 3.28 -3.77
N ASP A 68 7.61 3.46 -4.75
CA ASP A 68 7.35 4.76 -5.36
C ASP A 68 6.77 5.77 -4.36
N ARG A 69 6.70 7.04 -4.76
CA ARG A 69 6.19 8.12 -3.92
C ARG A 69 4.81 7.79 -3.32
N ALA A 70 3.86 7.37 -4.16
CA ALA A 70 2.48 7.12 -3.72
C ALA A 70 2.41 5.95 -2.73
N THR A 71 3.19 4.91 -2.95
CA THR A 71 3.28 3.74 -2.06
C THR A 71 3.88 4.11 -0.71
N ARG A 72 4.98 4.88 -0.66
CA ARG A 72 5.59 5.35 0.59
C ARG A 72 4.66 6.30 1.36
N GLU A 73 3.98 7.21 0.64
CA GLU A 73 3.01 8.13 1.23
C GLU A 73 1.86 7.37 1.89
N ARG A 74 1.29 6.37 1.22
CA ARG A 74 0.25 5.49 1.78
C ARG A 74 0.73 4.78 3.04
N TRP A 75 1.92 4.19 3.06
CA TRP A 75 2.45 3.51 4.25
C TRP A 75 2.61 4.44 5.43
N LEU A 76 3.19 5.63 5.20
CA LEU A 76 3.47 6.58 6.26
C LEU A 76 2.20 7.24 6.80
N THR A 77 1.27 7.63 5.93
CA THR A 77 0.00 8.26 6.37
C THR A 77 -0.93 7.28 7.07
N GLN A 78 -0.97 6.02 6.63
CA GLN A 78 -1.77 4.99 7.30
C GLN A 78 -1.13 4.52 8.62
N GLY A 79 0.19 4.37 8.64
CA GLY A 79 0.91 3.92 9.84
C GLY A 79 1.02 5.00 10.92
N PHE A 80 1.13 6.27 10.52
CA PHE A 80 1.39 7.39 11.42
C PHE A 80 0.47 8.59 11.13
N PRO A 81 -0.86 8.44 11.31
CA PRO A 81 -1.83 9.48 10.96
C PRO A 81 -1.69 10.76 11.78
N ASN A 82 -0.99 10.71 12.93
CA ASN A 82 -0.73 11.85 13.80
C ASN A 82 0.57 12.63 13.45
N ALA A 83 1.30 12.20 12.41
CA ALA A 83 2.47 12.89 11.92
C ALA A 83 2.15 13.71 10.66
N THR A 84 2.83 14.83 10.49
CA THR A 84 2.84 15.57 9.21
C THR A 84 3.82 14.86 8.27
N THR A 85 3.31 14.25 7.21
CA THR A 85 4.12 13.47 6.26
C THR A 85 4.32 14.24 4.96
N LEU A 86 5.57 14.33 4.49
CA LEU A 86 5.94 14.87 3.19
C LEU A 86 6.74 13.81 2.41
N VAL A 87 6.10 13.23 1.40
CA VAL A 87 6.76 12.30 0.46
C VAL A 87 6.85 12.94 -0.90
N ILE A 88 8.06 13.07 -1.44
CA ILE A 88 8.32 13.77 -2.69
C ILE A 88 9.12 12.93 -3.69
N ASP A 89 8.79 13.15 -4.95
CA ASP A 89 9.58 12.88 -6.13
C ASP A 89 9.84 14.20 -6.88
N ASN A 90 10.59 14.18 -7.96
CA ASN A 90 10.90 15.40 -8.72
C ASN A 90 9.63 16.09 -9.27
N ALA A 91 8.64 15.31 -9.71
CA ALA A 91 7.40 15.88 -10.27
C ALA A 91 6.56 16.56 -9.19
N HIS A 92 6.41 15.92 -8.03
CA HIS A 92 5.67 16.49 -6.90
C HIS A 92 6.38 17.71 -6.32
N LEU A 93 7.72 17.68 -6.20
CA LEU A 93 8.49 18.84 -5.74
C LEU A 93 8.30 20.04 -6.68
N ALA A 94 8.37 19.83 -7.99
CA ALA A 94 8.13 20.89 -8.98
C ALA A 94 6.72 21.50 -8.85
N GLN A 95 5.68 20.65 -8.64
CA GLN A 95 4.32 21.13 -8.41
C GLN A 95 4.18 21.94 -7.12
N LEU A 96 4.83 21.51 -6.02
CA LEU A 96 4.83 22.26 -4.76
C LEU A 96 5.51 23.61 -4.92
N CYS A 97 6.68 23.66 -5.56
CA CYS A 97 7.41 24.89 -5.85
C CYS A 97 6.57 25.87 -6.69
N GLN A 98 5.93 25.38 -7.75
CA GLN A 98 5.05 26.19 -8.58
C GLN A 98 3.89 26.79 -7.77
N ARG A 99 3.23 26.01 -6.92
CA ARG A 99 2.13 26.51 -6.06
C ARG A 99 2.59 27.57 -5.06
N LEU A 100 3.83 27.48 -4.58
CA LEU A 100 4.42 28.42 -3.64
C LEU A 100 5.08 29.62 -4.33
N GLY A 101 5.05 29.70 -5.67
CA GLY A 101 5.56 30.83 -6.44
C GLY A 101 7.08 30.80 -6.65
N PHE A 102 7.76 29.69 -6.49
CA PHE A 102 9.17 29.54 -6.83
C PHE A 102 9.34 29.46 -8.36
N ALA A 103 10.30 30.17 -8.89
CA ALA A 103 10.61 30.14 -10.32
C ALA A 103 11.17 28.77 -10.74
N ASP A 104 12.05 28.20 -9.90
CA ASP A 104 12.68 26.92 -10.14
C ASP A 104 12.58 26.02 -8.92
N ALA A 105 12.40 24.74 -9.15
CA ALA A 105 12.46 23.71 -8.09
C ALA A 105 13.90 23.19 -7.97
N PRO A 106 14.44 23.01 -6.74
CA PRO A 106 15.71 22.32 -6.57
C PRO A 106 15.59 20.86 -7.01
N THR A 107 16.70 20.31 -7.50
CA THR A 107 16.76 18.87 -7.83
C THR A 107 16.87 18.05 -6.56
N LEU A 108 16.14 16.92 -6.50
CA LEU A 108 16.29 15.96 -5.42
C LEU A 108 17.73 15.41 -5.38
N PRO A 109 18.36 15.34 -4.21
CA PRO A 109 19.66 14.68 -4.08
C PRO A 109 19.58 13.22 -4.51
N HIS A 110 20.59 12.76 -5.28
CA HIS A 110 20.73 11.34 -5.61
C HIS A 110 20.91 10.50 -4.34
N ASN A 111 20.49 9.24 -4.38
CA ASN A 111 20.58 8.33 -3.21
C ASN A 111 22.00 8.19 -2.63
N ASP A 112 23.02 8.41 -3.45
CA ASP A 112 24.45 8.32 -3.10
C ASP A 112 25.13 9.70 -3.01
N ALA A 113 24.35 10.78 -2.98
CA ALA A 113 24.88 12.13 -2.81
C ALA A 113 25.53 12.28 -1.42
N PRO A 114 26.46 13.23 -1.25
CA PRO A 114 27.06 13.50 0.06
C PRO A 114 26.00 13.85 1.12
N ASP A 115 26.22 13.43 2.35
CA ASP A 115 25.32 13.68 3.49
C ASP A 115 24.93 15.14 3.63
N ASP A 116 25.85 16.06 3.37
CA ASP A 116 25.60 17.49 3.50
C ASP A 116 24.61 18.02 2.46
N ASP A 117 24.56 17.43 1.28
CA ASP A 117 23.56 17.80 0.26
C ASP A 117 22.16 17.38 0.72
N HIS A 118 22.02 16.17 1.28
CA HIS A 118 20.79 15.71 1.89
C HIS A 118 20.35 16.61 3.06
N ARG A 119 21.29 16.95 3.96
CA ARG A 119 21.01 17.78 5.14
C ARG A 119 20.53 19.18 4.76
N ARG A 120 21.20 19.83 3.81
CA ARG A 120 20.81 21.17 3.28
C ARG A 120 19.47 21.11 2.56
N PHE A 121 19.26 20.09 1.76
CA PHE A 121 18.00 19.90 1.06
C PHE A 121 16.83 19.74 2.03
N VAL A 122 16.96 18.93 3.07
CA VAL A 122 15.93 18.76 4.11
C VAL A 122 15.69 20.05 4.89
N ALA A 123 16.74 20.80 5.24
CA ALA A 123 16.59 22.11 5.88
C ALA A 123 15.81 23.07 4.97
N TRP A 124 16.08 23.04 3.67
CA TRP A 124 15.34 23.82 2.67
C TRP A 124 13.86 23.41 2.62
N LEU A 125 13.54 22.09 2.63
CA LEU A 125 12.17 21.59 2.66
C LEU A 125 11.42 22.05 3.91
N CYS A 126 12.04 21.95 5.07
CA CYS A 126 11.44 22.42 6.33
C CYS A 126 11.09 23.91 6.23
N ARG A 127 12.03 24.72 5.74
CA ARG A 127 11.87 26.17 5.65
C ARG A 127 10.85 26.61 4.61
N PHE A 128 10.98 26.13 3.39
CA PHE A 128 10.29 26.72 2.23
C PHE A 128 9.04 25.97 1.81
N ILE A 129 9.01 24.65 2.03
CA ILE A 129 7.84 23.81 1.68
C ILE A 129 6.90 23.66 2.87
N LEU A 130 7.44 23.36 4.06
CA LEU A 130 6.65 23.13 5.26
C LEU A 130 6.44 24.38 6.10
N GLY A 131 7.27 25.41 5.94
CA GLY A 131 7.21 26.66 6.73
C GLY A 131 7.47 26.41 8.22
N LYS A 132 8.30 25.41 8.58
CA LYS A 132 8.52 24.96 9.95
C LYS A 132 9.99 24.85 10.29
N THR A 133 10.31 25.10 11.56
CA THR A 133 11.58 24.72 12.18
C THR A 133 11.36 23.54 13.10
N VAL A 134 12.42 22.77 13.37
CA VAL A 134 12.37 21.63 14.27
C VAL A 134 13.39 21.82 15.40
N ASP A 135 13.13 21.26 16.57
CA ASP A 135 14.01 21.31 17.74
C ASP A 135 14.66 19.95 18.06
N ALA A 136 14.22 18.88 17.40
CA ALA A 136 14.87 17.57 17.47
C ALA A 136 14.87 16.83 16.12
N VAL A 137 15.94 16.07 15.84
CA VAL A 137 16.02 15.12 14.73
C VAL A 137 16.26 13.71 15.28
N PHE A 138 15.45 12.76 14.83
CA PHE A 138 15.51 11.37 15.29
C PHE A 138 16.08 10.49 14.18
N THR A 139 17.10 9.71 14.51
CA THR A 139 17.73 8.76 13.58
C THR A 139 18.08 7.44 14.29
N SER A 140 18.38 6.41 13.52
CA SER A 140 18.97 5.15 14.03
C SER A 140 20.48 5.07 13.78
N GLU A 141 21.14 6.17 13.40
CA GLU A 141 22.52 6.18 12.97
C GLU A 141 23.26 7.38 13.56
N THR A 142 24.57 7.27 13.72
CA THR A 142 25.43 8.30 14.36
C THR A 142 25.62 9.56 13.52
N TYR A 143 25.33 9.53 12.20
CA TYR A 143 25.44 10.71 11.33
C TYR A 143 24.48 11.86 11.72
N GLY A 144 23.53 11.61 12.60
CA GLY A 144 22.52 12.57 13.02
C GLY A 144 23.05 13.81 13.73
N ASP A 145 24.23 13.75 14.37
CA ASP A 145 24.86 14.92 15.02
C ASP A 145 25.19 16.03 13.98
N GLY A 146 25.80 15.64 12.85
CA GLY A 146 26.05 16.56 11.74
C GLY A 146 24.76 17.09 11.11
N PHE A 147 23.70 16.29 11.10
CA PHE A 147 22.38 16.72 10.63
C PHE A 147 21.79 17.80 11.56
N ALA A 148 21.80 17.59 12.86
CA ALA A 148 21.35 18.55 13.85
C ALA A 148 22.11 19.89 13.76
N GLN A 149 23.43 19.83 13.55
CA GLN A 149 24.27 21.01 13.35
C GLN A 149 23.87 21.82 12.12
N VAL A 150 23.67 21.18 10.94
CA VAL A 150 23.26 21.84 9.72
C VAL A 150 21.85 22.47 9.87
N LEU A 151 20.89 21.75 10.46
CA LEU A 151 19.55 22.29 10.75
C LEU A 151 19.63 23.51 11.67
N THR A 152 20.41 23.43 12.75
CA THR A 152 20.62 24.55 13.69
C THR A 152 21.14 25.79 12.94
N ALA A 153 22.21 25.64 12.16
CA ALA A 153 22.81 26.74 11.42
C ALA A 153 21.84 27.39 10.43
N GLN A 154 21.04 26.59 9.73
CA GLN A 154 20.04 27.07 8.79
C GLN A 154 18.86 27.77 9.46
N PHE A 155 18.38 27.26 10.58
CA PHE A 155 17.23 27.86 11.31
C PHE A 155 17.64 29.15 12.03
N GLN A 156 18.85 29.24 12.57
CA GLN A 156 19.37 30.48 13.19
C GLN A 156 19.55 31.64 12.19
N GLN A 157 19.69 31.36 10.90
CA GLN A 157 19.64 32.40 9.86
C GLN A 157 18.27 33.05 9.71
N ILE A 158 17.19 32.35 10.15
CA ILE A 158 15.81 32.80 10.01
C ILE A 158 15.32 33.39 11.34
N VAL A 159 15.60 32.68 12.42
CA VAL A 159 15.21 33.05 13.79
C VAL A 159 16.51 33.21 14.59
N PRO A 160 17.06 34.43 14.69
CA PRO A 160 18.23 34.68 15.52
C PRO A 160 17.96 34.18 16.95
N ASN A 161 18.91 33.44 17.52
CA ASN A 161 18.79 32.78 18.82
C ASN A 161 17.82 31.60 18.90
N ALA A 162 17.39 31.00 17.78
CA ALA A 162 16.69 29.71 17.82
C ALA A 162 17.51 28.70 18.62
N PRO A 163 16.90 27.89 19.49
CA PRO A 163 17.62 26.87 20.24
C PRO A 163 18.26 25.86 19.27
N PRO A 164 19.40 25.27 19.64
CA PRO A 164 20.03 24.25 18.79
C PRO A 164 19.16 23.02 18.64
N VAL A 165 19.07 22.49 17.43
CA VAL A 165 18.40 21.23 17.15
C VAL A 165 19.15 20.09 17.84
N LYS A 166 18.44 19.25 18.58
CA LYS A 166 19.04 18.10 19.27
C LYS A 166 18.95 16.85 18.40
N HIS A 167 20.02 16.07 18.37
CA HIS A 167 19.98 14.74 17.80
C HIS A 167 19.56 13.71 18.86
N VAL A 168 18.59 12.85 18.52
CA VAL A 168 18.14 11.73 19.35
C VAL A 168 18.38 10.45 18.56
N CYS A 169 19.43 9.72 18.94
CA CYS A 169 19.82 8.46 18.30
C CYS A 169 19.06 7.29 18.93
N ILE A 170 18.37 6.51 18.10
CA ILE A 170 17.53 5.37 18.52
C ILE A 170 18.15 4.08 17.97
N ASP A 171 18.54 3.16 18.87
CA ASP A 171 19.10 1.84 18.54
C ASP A 171 20.23 1.86 17.48
N PRO A 172 21.32 2.62 17.71
CA PRO A 172 22.39 2.81 16.72
C PRO A 172 23.06 1.49 16.29
N GLY A 173 23.04 0.49 17.16
CA GLY A 173 23.55 -0.85 16.86
C GLY A 173 22.55 -1.77 16.17
N ARG A 174 21.32 -1.31 15.92
CA ARG A 174 20.22 -2.15 15.41
C ARG A 174 20.03 -3.45 16.20
N SER A 175 20.22 -3.38 17.51
CA SER A 175 20.15 -4.53 18.40
C SER A 175 18.70 -4.96 18.67
N ALA A 176 17.77 -4.02 18.71
CA ALA A 176 16.37 -4.28 18.91
C ALA A 176 15.67 -4.77 17.60
N VAL A 177 16.03 -4.17 16.45
CA VAL A 177 15.45 -4.53 15.14
C VAL A 177 16.57 -4.71 14.11
N PRO A 178 17.13 -5.95 13.96
CA PRO A 178 18.31 -6.20 13.13
C PRO A 178 17.96 -6.31 11.64
N ILE A 179 17.43 -5.24 11.04
CA ILE A 179 17.00 -5.19 9.65
C ILE A 179 17.48 -3.91 8.95
N SER A 180 17.61 -3.96 7.63
CA SER A 180 17.84 -2.80 6.77
C SER A 180 16.92 -2.84 5.55
N GLY A 181 16.61 -1.67 4.99
CA GLY A 181 15.80 -1.58 3.76
C GLY A 181 16.39 -2.37 2.60
N THR A 182 17.71 -2.40 2.45
CA THR A 182 18.40 -3.22 1.43
C THR A 182 18.13 -4.72 1.60
N ARG A 183 18.27 -5.23 2.84
CA ARG A 183 17.98 -6.64 3.12
C ARG A 183 16.54 -7.01 2.83
N VAL A 184 15.60 -6.12 3.16
CA VAL A 184 14.18 -6.36 2.85
C VAL A 184 13.94 -6.37 1.34
N ARG A 185 14.50 -5.41 0.58
CA ARG A 185 14.32 -5.37 -0.88
C ARG A 185 14.86 -6.63 -1.57
N LEU A 186 15.98 -7.18 -1.10
CA LEU A 186 16.54 -8.40 -1.66
C LEU A 186 15.68 -9.64 -1.40
N SER A 187 15.01 -9.72 -0.26
CA SER A 187 14.21 -10.89 0.13
C SER A 187 12.99 -10.46 0.98
N PRO A 188 11.98 -9.78 0.38
CA PRO A 188 10.85 -9.24 1.14
C PRO A 188 10.02 -10.34 1.83
N HIS A 189 9.88 -11.49 1.21
CA HIS A 189 9.11 -12.61 1.78
C HIS A 189 9.82 -13.29 2.95
N GLU A 190 11.15 -13.38 2.92
CA GLU A 190 11.94 -13.95 4.01
C GLU A 190 12.05 -12.98 5.20
N ASN A 191 11.92 -11.68 4.94
CA ASN A 191 12.00 -10.62 5.96
C ASN A 191 10.61 -10.05 6.34
N ARG A 192 9.53 -10.76 6.00
CA ARG A 192 8.14 -10.34 6.22
C ARG A 192 7.87 -9.93 7.68
N GLN A 193 8.47 -10.62 8.66
CA GLN A 193 8.28 -10.33 10.09
C GLN A 193 8.71 -8.91 10.50
N PHE A 194 9.52 -8.24 9.67
CA PHE A 194 9.96 -6.86 9.90
C PHE A 194 9.08 -5.82 9.19
N LEU A 195 8.03 -6.24 8.50
CA LEU A 195 7.10 -5.38 7.77
C LEU A 195 5.72 -5.41 8.43
N SER A 196 5.05 -4.27 8.47
CA SER A 196 3.62 -4.26 8.80
C SER A 196 2.83 -4.93 7.66
N PRO A 197 1.63 -5.49 7.94
CA PRO A 197 0.81 -6.12 6.91
C PRO A 197 0.53 -5.20 5.70
N ALA A 198 0.27 -3.92 5.94
CA ALA A 198 0.02 -2.94 4.89
C ALA A 198 1.26 -2.68 4.00
N VAL A 199 2.46 -2.68 4.58
CA VAL A 199 3.70 -2.57 3.81
C VAL A 199 3.97 -3.84 3.03
N TYR A 200 3.84 -5.01 3.69
CA TYR A 200 4.06 -6.30 3.05
C TYR A 200 3.12 -6.55 1.87
N ALA A 201 1.87 -6.09 1.93
CA ALA A 201 0.88 -6.19 0.86
C ALA A 201 1.38 -5.63 -0.50
N SER A 202 2.32 -4.67 -0.48
CA SER A 202 2.92 -4.10 -1.69
C SER A 202 3.91 -5.05 -2.37
N PHE A 203 4.38 -6.09 -1.69
CA PHE A 203 5.27 -7.13 -2.21
C PHE A 203 4.54 -8.44 -2.52
N VAL A 204 3.23 -8.49 -2.28
CA VAL A 204 2.42 -9.67 -2.57
C VAL A 204 2.18 -9.78 -4.07
N GLU A 205 2.55 -10.93 -4.62
CA GLU A 205 2.34 -11.27 -6.03
C GLU A 205 0.86 -11.65 -6.24
N ARG A 206 0.09 -10.82 -6.95
CA ARG A 206 -1.30 -11.12 -7.27
C ARG A 206 -1.39 -12.07 -8.46
N VAL A 207 -2.10 -13.17 -8.27
CA VAL A 207 -2.35 -14.21 -9.28
C VAL A 207 -3.81 -14.14 -9.71
N CYS A 208 -4.07 -13.64 -10.91
CA CYS A 208 -5.43 -13.56 -11.46
C CYS A 208 -5.81 -14.88 -12.14
N ILE A 209 -6.91 -15.48 -11.73
CA ILE A 209 -7.44 -16.72 -12.30
C ILE A 209 -8.69 -16.40 -13.11
N LEU A 210 -8.56 -16.45 -14.42
CA LEU A 210 -9.61 -16.18 -15.40
C LEU A 210 -10.16 -17.48 -16.01
N GLY A 211 -11.27 -17.38 -16.70
CA GLY A 211 -11.89 -18.47 -17.45
C GLY A 211 -13.40 -18.31 -17.48
N GLY A 212 -14.06 -19.00 -18.40
CA GLY A 212 -15.50 -19.01 -18.53
C GLY A 212 -16.23 -19.60 -17.31
N GLU A 213 -17.55 -19.52 -17.31
CA GLU A 213 -18.40 -20.16 -16.31
C GLU A 213 -18.10 -21.66 -16.26
N SER A 214 -18.21 -22.28 -15.09
CA SER A 214 -17.94 -23.73 -14.91
C SER A 214 -16.58 -24.22 -15.37
N SER A 215 -15.53 -23.36 -15.37
CA SER A 215 -14.15 -23.73 -15.73
C SER A 215 -13.24 -24.05 -14.53
N GLY A 216 -13.78 -24.16 -13.33
CA GLY A 216 -13.04 -24.58 -12.12
C GLY A 216 -12.15 -23.51 -11.48
N LYS A 217 -12.31 -22.21 -11.81
CA LYS A 217 -11.54 -21.08 -11.25
C LYS A 217 -11.53 -21.05 -9.72
N THR A 218 -12.70 -21.03 -9.12
CA THR A 218 -12.87 -20.97 -7.66
C THR A 218 -12.19 -22.13 -6.95
N THR A 219 -12.38 -23.35 -7.44
CA THR A 219 -11.72 -24.55 -6.89
C THR A 219 -10.20 -24.43 -6.97
N LEU A 220 -9.68 -23.93 -8.10
CA LEU A 220 -8.24 -23.74 -8.29
C LEU A 220 -7.70 -22.65 -7.36
N ALA A 221 -8.39 -21.50 -7.23
CA ALA A 221 -7.99 -20.41 -6.33
C ALA A 221 -7.89 -20.89 -4.87
N GLN A 222 -8.91 -21.60 -4.40
CA GLN A 222 -8.93 -22.21 -3.06
C GLN A 222 -7.80 -23.21 -2.85
N THR A 223 -7.61 -24.13 -3.80
CA THR A 223 -6.58 -25.16 -3.72
C THR A 223 -5.16 -24.56 -3.71
N LEU A 224 -4.93 -23.53 -4.54
CA LEU A 224 -3.66 -22.81 -4.55
C LEU A 224 -3.42 -22.07 -3.24
N ALA A 225 -4.43 -21.35 -2.73
CA ALA A 225 -4.33 -20.64 -1.46
C ALA A 225 -3.98 -21.62 -0.32
N GLN A 226 -4.65 -22.74 -0.24
CA GLN A 226 -4.36 -23.79 0.74
C GLN A 226 -2.93 -24.34 0.58
N HIS A 227 -2.51 -24.64 -0.65
CA HIS A 227 -1.18 -25.20 -0.93
C HIS A 227 -0.03 -24.25 -0.52
N TYR A 228 -0.22 -22.94 -0.74
CA TYR A 228 0.79 -21.93 -0.42
C TYR A 228 0.66 -21.32 0.99
N GLY A 229 -0.29 -21.81 1.80
CA GLY A 229 -0.59 -21.24 3.12
C GLY A 229 -0.92 -19.76 3.03
N SER A 230 -1.72 -19.38 2.03
CA SER A 230 -2.13 -18.02 1.76
C SER A 230 -3.65 -17.87 1.69
N VAL A 231 -4.12 -16.75 1.19
CA VAL A 231 -5.54 -16.42 1.05
C VAL A 231 -5.93 -16.28 -0.41
N TRP A 232 -7.22 -16.36 -0.69
CA TRP A 232 -7.80 -16.13 -2.00
C TRP A 232 -8.90 -15.08 -1.91
N VAL A 233 -9.18 -14.39 -3.02
CA VAL A 233 -10.21 -13.36 -3.14
C VAL A 233 -11.40 -13.99 -3.84
N PRO A 234 -12.56 -14.14 -3.17
CA PRO A 234 -13.78 -14.64 -3.80
C PRO A 234 -14.37 -13.64 -4.79
N GLU A 235 -15.08 -14.15 -5.79
CA GLU A 235 -15.78 -13.36 -6.80
C GLU A 235 -16.96 -12.58 -6.18
N TYR A 236 -16.83 -11.26 -6.06
CA TYR A 236 -17.89 -10.41 -5.53
C TYR A 236 -19.12 -10.36 -6.43
N GLY A 237 -18.92 -10.47 -7.74
CA GLY A 237 -20.03 -10.45 -8.71
C GLY A 237 -21.06 -11.55 -8.44
N ARG A 238 -20.63 -12.75 -8.06
CA ARG A 238 -21.52 -13.86 -7.67
C ARG A 238 -22.32 -13.52 -6.42
N GLU A 239 -21.69 -13.00 -5.39
CA GLU A 239 -22.36 -12.63 -4.14
C GLU A 239 -23.41 -11.54 -4.36
N LEU A 240 -23.13 -10.54 -5.20
CA LEU A 240 -24.08 -9.48 -5.51
C LEU A 240 -25.25 -10.03 -6.33
N TRP A 241 -24.96 -10.90 -7.29
CA TRP A 241 -25.99 -11.57 -8.11
C TRP A 241 -26.95 -12.39 -7.23
N GLU A 242 -26.43 -13.18 -6.30
CA GLU A 242 -27.23 -13.95 -5.33
C GLU A 242 -28.09 -13.04 -4.44
N ARG A 243 -27.49 -11.97 -3.86
CA ARG A 243 -28.22 -10.98 -3.04
C ARG A 243 -29.36 -10.28 -3.79
N LYS A 244 -29.21 -10.10 -5.10
CA LYS A 244 -30.22 -9.46 -5.96
C LYS A 244 -31.12 -10.43 -6.68
N ASN A 245 -31.12 -11.72 -6.29
CA ASN A 245 -31.91 -12.78 -6.92
C ASN A 245 -31.76 -12.80 -8.46
N GLY A 246 -30.54 -12.63 -8.95
CA GLY A 246 -30.22 -12.66 -10.37
C GLY A 246 -30.50 -11.38 -11.17
N GLN A 247 -30.98 -10.33 -10.52
CA GLN A 247 -31.37 -9.08 -11.19
C GLN A 247 -30.28 -8.01 -11.04
N LEU A 248 -29.27 -8.06 -11.91
CA LEU A 248 -28.24 -7.02 -11.99
C LEU A 248 -28.63 -5.93 -12.98
N VAL A 249 -28.23 -4.70 -12.69
CA VAL A 249 -28.35 -3.52 -13.55
C VAL A 249 -26.96 -2.98 -13.93
N LEU A 250 -26.89 -2.10 -14.93
CA LEU A 250 -25.60 -1.58 -15.42
C LEU A 250 -24.74 -0.94 -14.32
N SER A 251 -25.35 -0.21 -13.38
CA SER A 251 -24.61 0.40 -12.26
C SER A 251 -23.93 -0.61 -11.33
N ASP A 252 -24.48 -1.83 -11.23
CA ASP A 252 -23.91 -2.89 -10.41
C ASP A 252 -22.56 -3.38 -10.95
N MET A 253 -22.34 -3.26 -12.26
CA MET A 253 -21.05 -3.64 -12.87
C MET A 253 -19.91 -2.79 -12.33
N LEU A 254 -20.12 -1.49 -12.14
CA LEU A 254 -19.10 -0.62 -11.53
C LEU A 254 -18.91 -0.94 -10.04
N GLU A 255 -19.99 -1.20 -9.31
CA GLU A 255 -19.91 -1.65 -7.91
C GLU A 255 -19.10 -2.93 -7.79
N ILE A 256 -19.39 -3.94 -8.62
CA ILE A 256 -18.66 -5.22 -8.63
C ILE A 256 -17.16 -4.98 -8.87
N GLY A 257 -16.81 -4.16 -9.86
CA GLY A 257 -15.41 -3.87 -10.16
C GLY A 257 -14.68 -3.19 -8.99
N ARG A 258 -15.31 -2.21 -8.33
CA ARG A 258 -14.76 -1.50 -7.17
C ARG A 258 -14.58 -2.44 -5.97
N GLN A 259 -15.61 -3.23 -5.65
CA GLN A 259 -15.59 -4.13 -4.50
C GLN A 259 -14.58 -5.27 -4.70
N GLN A 260 -14.47 -5.83 -5.91
CA GLN A 260 -13.45 -6.82 -6.23
C GLN A 260 -12.05 -6.24 -6.01
N TRP A 261 -11.80 -5.03 -6.51
CA TRP A 261 -10.53 -4.34 -6.35
C TRP A 261 -10.20 -4.06 -4.87
N GLN A 262 -11.18 -3.57 -4.10
CA GLN A 262 -11.03 -3.31 -2.67
C GLN A 262 -10.70 -4.59 -1.88
N ARG A 263 -11.40 -5.70 -2.14
CA ARG A 263 -11.12 -7.00 -1.51
C ARG A 263 -9.71 -7.49 -1.78
N GLU A 264 -9.19 -7.27 -2.98
CA GLU A 264 -7.82 -7.62 -3.31
C GLU A 264 -6.81 -6.81 -2.49
N GLU A 265 -7.06 -5.51 -2.23
CA GLU A 265 -6.21 -4.70 -1.36
C GLU A 265 -6.27 -5.17 0.10
N GLU A 266 -7.45 -5.41 0.61
CA GLU A 266 -7.66 -5.86 2.00
C GLU A 266 -7.03 -7.22 2.26
N LEU A 267 -7.28 -8.20 1.39
CA LEU A 267 -6.78 -9.56 1.56
C LEU A 267 -5.28 -9.69 1.26
N ALA A 268 -4.68 -8.77 0.51
CA ALA A 268 -3.24 -8.72 0.33
C ALA A 268 -2.49 -8.55 1.66
N CYS A 269 -3.09 -7.87 2.64
CA CYS A 269 -2.51 -7.71 3.98
C CYS A 269 -2.41 -9.04 4.75
N ALA A 270 -3.26 -10.02 4.44
CA ALA A 270 -3.26 -11.35 5.04
C ALA A 270 -2.53 -12.40 4.19
N ALA A 271 -2.20 -12.08 2.96
CA ALA A 271 -1.59 -13.01 2.01
C ALA A 271 -0.16 -13.41 2.44
N ASN A 272 0.26 -14.60 1.99
CA ASN A 272 1.62 -15.07 2.12
C ASN A 272 2.22 -15.25 0.73
N ARG A 273 3.09 -14.32 0.32
CA ARG A 273 3.71 -14.20 -1.00
C ARG A 273 2.70 -14.04 -2.15
N PHE A 274 1.75 -14.97 -2.32
CA PHE A 274 0.76 -14.95 -3.41
C PHE A 274 -0.63 -14.61 -2.87
N LEU A 275 -1.38 -13.79 -3.62
CA LEU A 275 -2.82 -13.58 -3.45
C LEU A 275 -3.52 -14.15 -4.68
N PHE A 276 -4.37 -15.16 -4.48
CA PHE A 276 -5.09 -15.82 -5.57
C PHE A 276 -6.45 -15.15 -5.78
N CYS A 277 -6.61 -14.44 -6.90
CA CYS A 277 -7.84 -13.71 -7.21
C CYS A 277 -8.73 -14.57 -8.10
N ASP A 278 -9.89 -15.03 -7.55
CA ASP A 278 -10.93 -15.67 -8.34
C ASP A 278 -11.64 -14.60 -9.14
N THR A 279 -11.27 -14.47 -10.41
CA THR A 279 -11.61 -13.40 -11.35
C THR A 279 -10.92 -12.05 -11.06
N SER A 280 -11.37 -11.03 -11.77
CA SER A 280 -10.92 -9.64 -11.64
C SER A 280 -11.95 -8.69 -12.27
N ALA A 281 -11.69 -7.38 -12.18
CA ALA A 281 -12.49 -6.36 -12.88
C ALA A 281 -12.56 -6.58 -14.40
N LEU A 282 -11.63 -7.32 -15.01
CA LEU A 282 -11.68 -7.72 -16.41
C LEU A 282 -12.88 -8.64 -16.70
N THR A 283 -13.21 -9.56 -15.79
CA THR A 283 -14.40 -10.40 -15.85
C THR A 283 -15.67 -9.55 -15.82
N THR A 284 -15.73 -8.59 -14.92
CA THR A 284 -16.86 -7.66 -14.81
C THR A 284 -17.02 -6.81 -16.07
N LEU A 285 -15.91 -6.42 -16.70
CA LEU A 285 -15.94 -5.71 -17.98
C LEU A 285 -16.60 -6.55 -19.08
N PHE A 286 -16.26 -7.84 -19.17
CA PHE A 286 -16.94 -8.76 -20.11
C PHE A 286 -18.45 -8.81 -19.86
N TYR A 287 -18.87 -9.04 -18.61
CA TYR A 287 -20.30 -9.10 -18.28
C TYR A 287 -21.03 -7.77 -18.56
N SER A 288 -20.40 -6.63 -18.26
CA SER A 288 -20.96 -5.32 -18.55
C SER A 288 -21.24 -5.13 -20.05
N GLN A 289 -20.28 -5.52 -20.89
CA GLN A 289 -20.44 -5.46 -22.34
C GLN A 289 -21.47 -6.47 -22.86
N ALA A 290 -21.42 -7.71 -22.37
CA ALA A 290 -22.28 -8.79 -22.85
C ALA A 290 -23.75 -8.61 -22.43
N MET A 291 -24.01 -8.07 -21.23
CA MET A 291 -25.37 -7.93 -20.70
C MET A 291 -26.02 -6.60 -21.06
N PHE A 292 -25.23 -5.52 -21.14
CA PHE A 292 -25.76 -4.16 -21.25
C PHE A 292 -25.25 -3.40 -22.49
N GLY A 293 -24.32 -3.97 -23.27
CA GLY A 293 -23.69 -3.30 -24.41
C GLY A 293 -22.87 -2.06 -24.04
N SER A 294 -22.63 -1.80 -22.77
CA SER A 294 -21.97 -0.59 -22.24
C SER A 294 -21.04 -0.90 -21.10
N VAL A 295 -19.97 -0.10 -20.97
CA VAL A 295 -18.98 -0.22 -19.91
C VAL A 295 -18.62 1.17 -19.37
N ALA A 296 -18.75 1.37 -18.07
CA ALA A 296 -18.35 2.62 -17.40
C ALA A 296 -16.84 2.89 -17.57
N PRO A 297 -16.41 4.15 -17.82
CA PRO A 297 -14.98 4.48 -17.97
C PRO A 297 -14.13 4.04 -16.78
N GLU A 298 -14.64 4.20 -15.57
CA GLU A 298 -13.94 3.76 -14.36
C GLU A 298 -13.75 2.24 -14.29
N LEU A 299 -14.76 1.44 -14.73
CA LEU A 299 -14.61 -0.01 -14.80
C LEU A 299 -13.51 -0.42 -15.80
N ARG A 300 -13.37 0.32 -16.91
CA ARG A 300 -12.27 0.11 -17.86
C ARG A 300 -10.90 0.37 -17.20
N SER A 301 -10.82 1.40 -16.36
CA SER A 301 -9.59 1.71 -15.59
C SER A 301 -9.29 0.64 -14.56
N LEU A 302 -10.29 0.17 -13.81
CA LEU A 302 -10.12 -0.93 -12.85
C LEU A 302 -9.66 -2.23 -13.52
N ALA A 303 -10.15 -2.50 -14.74
CA ALA A 303 -9.78 -3.67 -15.54
C ALA A 303 -8.37 -3.58 -16.16
N GLN A 304 -7.63 -2.48 -15.95
CA GLN A 304 -6.22 -2.33 -16.34
C GLN A 304 -5.26 -2.75 -15.22
N ARG A 305 -5.77 -3.22 -14.08
CA ARG A 305 -4.93 -3.68 -12.98
C ARG A 305 -3.89 -4.69 -13.45
N HIS A 306 -2.64 -4.44 -13.05
CA HIS A 306 -1.55 -5.38 -13.31
C HIS A 306 -1.59 -6.54 -12.31
N TYR A 307 -1.41 -7.75 -12.81
CA TYR A 307 -1.24 -8.98 -12.04
C TYR A 307 0.13 -9.59 -12.37
N ALA A 308 0.84 -10.04 -11.33
CA ALA A 308 2.14 -10.70 -11.51
C ALA A 308 2.02 -11.98 -12.35
N HIS A 309 0.89 -12.68 -12.20
CA HIS A 309 0.58 -13.88 -12.98
C HIS A 309 -0.88 -13.86 -13.41
N VAL A 310 -1.12 -14.20 -14.67
CA VAL A 310 -2.47 -14.42 -15.21
C VAL A 310 -2.59 -15.87 -15.66
N MET A 311 -3.60 -16.55 -15.14
CA MET A 311 -3.92 -17.94 -15.46
C MET A 311 -5.29 -17.99 -16.10
N LEU A 312 -5.40 -18.62 -17.27
CA LEU A 312 -6.67 -18.79 -17.98
C LEU A 312 -7.08 -20.27 -17.93
N CYS A 313 -8.18 -20.57 -17.24
CA CYS A 313 -8.75 -21.92 -17.19
C CYS A 313 -9.47 -22.24 -18.49
N ALA A 314 -9.07 -23.29 -19.18
CA ALA A 314 -9.74 -23.77 -20.37
C ALA A 314 -11.15 -24.32 -20.03
N PRO A 315 -12.11 -24.24 -20.98
CA PRO A 315 -13.48 -24.79 -20.78
C PRO A 315 -13.55 -26.29 -21.11
N ASP A 316 -12.58 -27.07 -20.63
CA ASP A 316 -12.38 -28.49 -20.91
C ASP A 316 -13.00 -29.44 -19.84
N PHE A 317 -13.75 -28.88 -18.87
CA PHE A 317 -14.61 -29.63 -17.98
C PHE A 317 -16.05 -29.72 -18.53
N ASP A 318 -16.77 -30.73 -18.08
CA ASP A 318 -18.22 -30.77 -18.28
C ASP A 318 -18.86 -29.53 -17.66
N PHE A 319 -19.80 -28.97 -18.39
CA PHE A 319 -20.53 -27.82 -17.88
C PHE A 319 -21.50 -28.26 -16.79
N VAL A 320 -21.34 -27.72 -15.60
CA VAL A 320 -22.23 -27.98 -14.45
C VAL A 320 -23.08 -26.76 -14.21
N GLN A 321 -24.39 -26.89 -14.31
CA GLN A 321 -25.37 -25.85 -13.98
C GLN A 321 -25.58 -25.82 -12.45
N ASP A 322 -25.36 -24.66 -11.83
CA ASP A 322 -25.56 -24.45 -10.39
C ASP A 322 -26.65 -23.39 -10.09
N GLY A 323 -27.42 -23.00 -11.11
CA GLY A 323 -28.47 -22.00 -11.00
C GLY A 323 -28.00 -20.57 -11.21
N THR A 324 -26.67 -20.32 -11.19
CA THR A 324 -26.09 -18.99 -11.41
C THR A 324 -25.47 -18.82 -12.79
N ARG A 325 -25.24 -19.90 -13.51
CA ARG A 325 -24.56 -19.97 -14.82
C ARG A 325 -25.58 -19.92 -15.97
N ARG A 326 -25.14 -19.39 -17.11
CA ARG A 326 -25.97 -19.34 -18.32
C ARG A 326 -26.00 -20.67 -19.03
N ASP A 327 -25.11 -20.89 -19.96
CA ASP A 327 -25.07 -22.10 -20.79
C ASP A 327 -23.64 -22.36 -21.33
N PRO A 328 -23.38 -23.55 -21.91
CA PRO A 328 -22.06 -23.86 -22.47
C PRO A 328 -21.61 -22.92 -23.57
N ALA A 329 -22.51 -22.43 -24.44
CA ALA A 329 -22.17 -21.54 -25.53
C ALA A 329 -21.67 -20.16 -24.99
N PHE A 330 -22.30 -19.66 -23.95
CA PHE A 330 -21.86 -18.45 -23.27
C PHE A 330 -20.48 -18.63 -22.62
N ARG A 331 -20.19 -19.78 -22.00
CA ARG A 331 -18.87 -20.14 -21.49
C ARG A 331 -17.79 -20.08 -22.56
N ASP A 332 -18.08 -20.64 -23.75
CA ASP A 332 -17.12 -20.69 -24.86
C ASP A 332 -16.92 -19.30 -25.46
N GLN A 333 -17.97 -18.50 -25.58
CA GLN A 333 -17.89 -17.08 -25.97
C GLN A 333 -17.03 -16.30 -24.98
N GLN A 334 -17.21 -16.48 -23.69
CA GLN A 334 -16.43 -15.83 -22.66
C GLN A 334 -14.95 -16.23 -22.72
N HIS A 335 -14.65 -17.50 -22.94
CA HIS A 335 -13.28 -17.97 -23.11
C HIS A 335 -12.60 -17.35 -24.34
N ALA A 336 -13.28 -17.36 -25.48
CA ALA A 336 -12.78 -16.74 -26.71
C ALA A 336 -12.51 -15.24 -26.53
N TRP A 337 -13.41 -14.56 -25.82
CA TRP A 337 -13.22 -13.14 -25.49
C TRP A 337 -11.96 -12.92 -24.62
N TYR A 338 -11.72 -13.74 -23.57
CA TYR A 338 -10.50 -13.61 -22.77
C TYR A 338 -9.24 -13.77 -23.62
N VAL A 339 -9.18 -14.75 -24.50
CA VAL A 339 -8.02 -14.97 -25.40
C VAL A 339 -7.77 -13.72 -26.24
N GLN A 340 -8.81 -13.13 -26.83
CA GLN A 340 -8.68 -11.92 -27.64
C GLN A 340 -8.29 -10.69 -26.82
N GLU A 341 -8.93 -10.50 -25.67
CA GLU A 341 -8.70 -9.33 -24.83
C GLU A 341 -7.30 -9.34 -24.19
N LEU A 342 -6.81 -10.49 -23.71
CA LEU A 342 -5.47 -10.65 -23.19
C LEU A 342 -4.42 -10.40 -24.28
N ALA A 343 -4.65 -10.90 -25.48
CA ALA A 343 -3.78 -10.66 -26.64
C ALA A 343 -3.75 -9.18 -27.03
N SER A 344 -4.90 -8.52 -27.10
CA SER A 344 -5.01 -7.09 -27.45
C SER A 344 -4.27 -6.18 -26.46
N ARG A 345 -4.22 -6.58 -25.18
CA ARG A 345 -3.51 -5.89 -24.11
C ARG A 345 -2.06 -6.30 -23.95
N SER A 346 -1.56 -7.24 -24.77
CA SER A 346 -0.21 -7.83 -24.63
C SER A 346 0.03 -8.42 -23.24
N ILE A 347 -1.01 -8.99 -22.61
CA ILE A 347 -0.92 -9.64 -21.30
C ILE A 347 -0.54 -11.11 -21.53
N LEU A 348 0.60 -11.51 -21.00
CA LEU A 348 1.02 -12.91 -20.99
C LEU A 348 0.18 -13.69 -19.98
N TYR A 349 -0.24 -14.89 -20.36
CA TYR A 349 -1.01 -15.78 -19.48
C TYR A 349 -0.58 -17.25 -19.65
N THR A 350 -0.86 -18.04 -18.63
CA THR A 350 -0.71 -19.49 -18.67
C THR A 350 -2.07 -20.14 -18.88
N LEU A 351 -2.25 -20.84 -20.01
CA LEU A 351 -3.46 -21.64 -20.21
C LEU A 351 -3.38 -22.91 -19.36
N LEU A 352 -4.42 -23.12 -18.55
CA LEU A 352 -4.54 -24.29 -17.66
C LEU A 352 -5.60 -25.26 -18.20
N THR A 353 -5.19 -26.52 -18.40
CA THR A 353 -6.01 -27.56 -19.00
C THR A 353 -6.07 -28.83 -18.15
N GLY A 354 -7.06 -29.67 -18.40
CA GLY A 354 -7.21 -30.98 -17.75
C GLY A 354 -7.83 -30.88 -16.35
N THR A 355 -7.62 -31.94 -15.56
CA THR A 355 -8.17 -32.07 -14.21
C THR A 355 -7.67 -30.99 -13.24
N VAL A 356 -8.36 -30.81 -12.10
CA VAL A 356 -7.91 -29.87 -11.05
C VAL A 356 -6.47 -30.14 -10.61
N ALA A 357 -6.07 -31.42 -10.48
CA ALA A 357 -4.71 -31.80 -10.10
C ALA A 357 -3.68 -31.38 -11.15
N GLN A 358 -3.98 -31.57 -12.43
CA GLN A 358 -3.12 -31.15 -13.53
C GLN A 358 -2.98 -29.64 -13.60
N ARG A 359 -4.09 -28.89 -13.44
CA ARG A 359 -4.07 -27.42 -13.41
C ARG A 359 -3.28 -26.90 -12.21
N LEU A 360 -3.42 -27.51 -11.03
CA LEU A 360 -2.60 -27.18 -9.87
C LEU A 360 -1.12 -27.34 -10.15
N GLN A 361 -0.72 -28.46 -10.80
CA GLN A 361 0.68 -28.70 -11.15
C GLN A 361 1.21 -27.69 -12.21
N GLN A 362 0.39 -27.34 -13.20
CA GLN A 362 0.73 -26.31 -14.19
C GLN A 362 0.90 -24.95 -13.55
N ALA A 363 -0.04 -24.55 -12.66
CA ALA A 363 0.02 -23.30 -11.93
C ALA A 363 1.27 -23.23 -11.03
N GLN A 364 1.58 -24.29 -10.28
CA GLN A 364 2.79 -24.37 -9.47
C GLN A 364 4.07 -24.24 -10.30
N SER A 365 4.09 -24.84 -11.49
CA SER A 365 5.24 -24.73 -12.39
C SER A 365 5.43 -23.32 -12.93
N CYS A 366 4.33 -22.58 -13.17
CA CYS A 366 4.36 -21.17 -13.55
C CYS A 366 4.91 -20.30 -12.40
N LEU A 367 4.37 -20.45 -11.18
CA LEU A 367 4.75 -19.65 -10.01
C LEU A 367 6.20 -19.90 -9.54
N LYS A 368 6.78 -21.07 -9.84
CA LYS A 368 8.19 -21.36 -9.54
C LYS A 368 9.14 -20.68 -10.52
N ARG A 369 8.77 -20.52 -11.79
CA ARG A 369 9.59 -19.89 -12.83
C ARG A 369 9.77 -18.38 -12.61
N GLY A 370 8.82 -17.70 -12.01
CA GLY A 370 8.93 -16.28 -11.64
C GLY A 370 10.05 -15.97 -10.63
N LYS A 371 10.72 -16.97 -10.06
CA LYS A 371 11.90 -16.80 -9.19
C LYS A 371 13.25 -16.71 -9.93
N ALA A 372 13.27 -16.94 -11.24
CA ALA A 372 14.53 -17.11 -12.01
C ALA A 372 14.85 -15.95 -12.97
N GLN A 373 14.20 -14.78 -12.79
CA GLN A 373 14.52 -13.57 -13.58
C GLN A 373 15.00 -12.42 -12.65
#